data_243da2071fcd1d508d983a1a8a824652
#
_entry.id   243da2071fcd1d508d983a1a8a824652
#
_cell.length_a   1.000
_cell.length_b   1.000
_cell.length_c   1.000
_cell.angle_alpha   90.00
_cell.angle_beta   90.00
_cell.angle_gamma   90.00
#
_symmetry.space_group_name_H-M   'P 1'
#
loop_
_entity.id
_entity.type
_entity.pdbx_description
1 polymer ?
#
loop_
_entity_poly.entity_id
_entity_poly.type
_entity_poly.pdbx_seq_one_letter_code
_entity_poly.pdbx_strand_id
1 'polypeptide(L)'
;MALTSSLGGAAVASEPTPLASTSDIQPVSHTVDKSQVSGSAASPLADKYVIAAPSKTGGFSTDSVIGADGRVRIINTTAAPNRSIVQIEFNGGYICSGALISDDTVLTAGHCVHEGGTGSTADYSWGVKVAPGRNGSTDPYGTCGATQLLTDQRWIDSANTNADWGVIKLDCTIGNTTGWLNYSGTTASLTGTSATVRGYPGDKAFGTMWSMTGAIESTQTEKVFYKMDTYGGQSGAPVYNSSNTIVAIHTNGGSSNSGTRITPTLANYLTSVK
;
A
#
# COMPACT_ATOMS: atom_id res chain seq x y z
N MET A 1 21.49 -35.11 -59.04
CA MET A 1 21.70 -34.05 -58.01
C MET A 1 20.32 -33.60 -57.54
N ALA A 2 19.90 -34.06 -56.39
CA ALA A 2 18.61 -33.69 -55.79
C ALA A 2 18.91 -32.70 -54.64
N LEU A 3 18.32 -31.51 -54.73
CA LEU A 3 18.35 -30.49 -53.66
C LEU A 3 17.23 -30.80 -52.67
N THR A 4 17.58 -31.09 -51.45
CA THR A 4 16.67 -31.15 -50.32
C THR A 4 16.59 -29.80 -49.67
N SER A 5 15.45 -29.11 -49.75
CA SER A 5 15.15 -27.90 -49.00
C SER A 5 14.65 -28.27 -47.60
N SER A 6 15.37 -27.89 -46.55
CA SER A 6 14.93 -28.00 -45.18
C SER A 6 14.02 -26.80 -44.82
N LEU A 7 12.79 -27.07 -44.48
CA LEU A 7 11.87 -26.12 -43.91
C LEU A 7 12.23 -25.93 -42.43
N GLY A 8 12.74 -24.74 -42.07
CA GLY A 8 12.96 -24.35 -40.70
C GLY A 8 11.61 -24.02 -40.03
N GLY A 9 11.17 -24.83 -39.10
CA GLY A 9 10.02 -24.54 -38.26
C GLY A 9 10.28 -23.34 -37.34
N ALA A 10 9.50 -22.28 -37.46
CA ALA A 10 9.51 -21.17 -36.51
C ALA A 10 8.94 -21.66 -35.17
N ALA A 11 9.71 -21.51 -34.12
CA ALA A 11 9.24 -21.74 -32.75
C ALA A 11 8.16 -20.72 -32.41
N VAL A 12 6.93 -21.18 -32.22
CA VAL A 12 5.84 -20.37 -31.70
C VAL A 12 6.15 -20.10 -30.23
N ALA A 13 6.38 -18.82 -29.88
CA ALA A 13 6.50 -18.40 -28.47
C ALA A 13 5.17 -18.72 -27.78
N SER A 14 5.22 -19.57 -26.75
CA SER A 14 4.04 -19.85 -25.93
C SER A 14 3.61 -18.59 -25.20
N GLU A 15 2.36 -18.19 -25.37
CA GLU A 15 1.76 -17.13 -24.57
C GLU A 15 1.86 -17.48 -23.07
N PRO A 16 2.14 -16.47 -22.21
CA PRO A 16 2.21 -16.71 -20.77
C PRO A 16 0.83 -17.19 -20.29
N THR A 17 0.81 -18.37 -19.67
CA THR A 17 -0.40 -18.95 -19.08
C THR A 17 -1.01 -17.93 -18.09
N PRO A 18 -2.31 -17.59 -18.18
CA PRO A 18 -2.97 -16.74 -17.21
C PRO A 18 -2.82 -17.34 -15.80
N LEU A 19 -2.45 -16.51 -14.82
CA LEU A 19 -2.43 -16.93 -13.43
C LEU A 19 -3.84 -17.38 -13.01
N ALA A 20 -3.95 -18.60 -12.51
CA ALA A 20 -5.23 -19.22 -12.19
C ALA A 20 -6.00 -18.42 -11.13
N SER A 21 -7.31 -18.28 -11.39
CA SER A 21 -8.40 -18.00 -10.45
C SER A 21 -8.30 -16.77 -9.53
N THR A 22 -9.32 -15.94 -9.64
CA THR A 22 -9.70 -14.86 -8.73
C THR A 22 -9.77 -15.36 -7.28
N SER A 23 -8.93 -14.79 -6.42
CA SER A 23 -9.07 -14.94 -4.98
C SER A 23 -10.40 -14.34 -4.53
N ASP A 24 -11.18 -15.10 -3.78
CA ASP A 24 -12.40 -14.60 -3.15
C ASP A 24 -11.98 -13.67 -2.00
N ILE A 25 -12.06 -12.36 -2.21
CA ILE A 25 -11.93 -11.41 -1.11
C ILE A 25 -13.16 -11.48 -0.21
N GLN A 26 -12.98 -11.26 1.08
CA GLN A 26 -14.03 -11.27 2.10
C GLN A 26 -14.03 -9.94 2.86
N PRO A 27 -14.57 -8.87 2.26
CA PRO A 27 -14.49 -7.53 2.85
C PRO A 27 -15.27 -7.41 4.14
N VAL A 28 -14.65 -6.80 5.15
CA VAL A 28 -15.27 -6.45 6.43
C VAL A 28 -15.03 -4.98 6.71
N SER A 29 -16.01 -4.31 7.29
CA SER A 29 -15.95 -2.90 7.62
C SER A 29 -16.20 -2.65 9.10
N HIS A 30 -15.52 -1.63 9.63
CA HIS A 30 -15.69 -1.10 10.98
C HIS A 30 -16.00 0.40 10.91
N THR A 31 -17.10 0.83 11.52
CA THR A 31 -17.44 2.25 11.65
C THR A 31 -16.67 2.85 12.82
N VAL A 32 -15.94 3.92 12.58
CA VAL A 32 -15.17 4.61 13.61
C VAL A 32 -16.11 5.48 14.46
N ASP A 33 -16.10 5.29 15.78
CA ASP A 33 -16.85 6.15 16.69
C ASP A 33 -16.17 7.51 16.79
N LYS A 34 -16.89 8.56 16.40
CA LYS A 34 -16.39 9.95 16.47
C LYS A 34 -16.06 10.41 17.89
N SER A 35 -16.58 9.76 18.93
CA SER A 35 -16.22 10.09 20.31
C SER A 35 -14.76 9.73 20.64
N GLN A 36 -14.13 8.84 19.88
CA GLN A 36 -12.71 8.49 20.02
C GLN A 36 -11.76 9.42 19.25
N VAL A 37 -12.30 10.31 18.42
CA VAL A 37 -11.52 11.28 17.62
C VAL A 37 -11.15 12.54 18.42
N SER A 38 -11.86 12.84 19.52
CA SER A 38 -11.62 14.02 20.36
C SER A 38 -10.60 13.78 21.49
N GLY A 39 -9.39 13.43 21.11
CA GLY A 39 -8.24 13.25 22.02
C GLY A 39 -7.10 14.20 21.68
N SER A 40 -7.17 15.43 22.22
CA SER A 40 -6.05 16.33 22.46
C SER A 40 -5.12 16.70 21.29
N ALA A 41 -5.02 18.01 21.07
CA ALA A 41 -3.99 18.66 20.26
C ALA A 41 -2.58 18.02 20.47
N ALA A 42 -1.93 17.72 19.36
CA ALA A 42 -0.62 17.11 19.32
C ALA A 42 0.40 17.86 20.19
N SER A 43 0.93 17.19 21.20
CA SER A 43 2.28 17.46 21.66
C SER A 43 3.27 17.08 20.53
N PRO A 44 4.40 17.79 20.39
CA PRO A 44 5.41 17.44 19.40
C PRO A 44 6.09 16.14 19.83
N LEU A 45 5.61 15.01 19.31
CA LEU A 45 6.13 13.65 19.59
C LEU A 45 7.10 13.20 18.50
N ALA A 46 7.98 14.09 18.03
CA ALA A 46 8.98 13.77 17.00
C ALA A 46 9.91 12.58 17.37
N ASP A 47 9.98 12.19 18.65
CA ASP A 47 10.92 11.18 19.14
C ASP A 47 10.27 9.86 19.61
N LYS A 48 8.97 9.64 19.39
CA LYS A 48 8.24 8.48 19.97
C LYS A 48 7.40 7.66 18.99
N TYR A 49 7.51 7.88 17.69
CA TYR A 49 6.76 7.04 16.77
C TYR A 49 7.38 5.65 16.67
N VAL A 50 6.67 4.65 17.18
CA VAL A 50 7.01 3.25 16.98
C VAL A 50 6.66 2.90 15.53
N ILE A 51 7.64 2.39 14.81
CA ILE A 51 7.52 1.94 13.43
C ILE A 51 6.66 0.68 13.43
N ALA A 52 5.52 0.70 12.77
CA ALA A 52 4.53 -0.36 12.58
C ALA A 52 4.22 -1.17 13.84
N ALA A 53 2.95 -1.38 14.16
CA ALA A 53 2.58 -2.31 15.24
C ALA A 53 3.15 -3.70 14.90
N PRO A 54 4.00 -4.29 15.77
CA PRO A 54 4.47 -5.64 15.54
C PRO A 54 3.26 -6.57 15.64
N SER A 55 2.96 -7.28 14.56
CA SER A 55 2.04 -8.41 14.64
C SER A 55 2.54 -9.35 15.74
N LYS A 56 1.71 -9.67 16.73
CA LYS A 56 2.06 -10.61 17.80
C LYS A 56 2.24 -12.05 17.31
N THR A 57 1.89 -12.31 16.05
CA THR A 57 1.92 -13.64 15.43
C THR A 57 2.78 -13.62 14.18
N GLY A 58 4.08 -13.87 14.34
CA GLY A 58 4.96 -14.32 13.25
C GLY A 58 5.71 -13.19 12.53
N GLY A 59 7.00 -13.16 12.78
CA GLY A 59 8.12 -12.45 12.22
C GLY A 59 8.08 -11.86 10.82
N PHE A 60 7.25 -10.85 10.57
CA PHE A 60 7.40 -10.03 9.39
C PHE A 60 8.35 -8.88 9.72
N SER A 61 9.53 -8.86 9.07
CA SER A 61 10.39 -7.68 9.09
C SER A 61 9.72 -6.59 8.26
N THR A 62 9.45 -5.45 8.88
CA THR A 62 9.02 -4.22 8.16
C THR A 62 10.22 -3.48 7.58
N ASP A 63 11.43 -3.91 7.89
CA ASP A 63 12.69 -3.26 7.61
C ASP A 63 13.40 -3.98 6.48
N SER A 64 13.40 -3.38 5.29
CA SER A 64 14.08 -4.02 4.16
C SER A 64 14.67 -3.00 3.20
N VAL A 65 15.72 -2.35 3.70
CA VAL A 65 16.74 -1.77 2.83
C VAL A 65 17.63 -2.92 2.37
N ILE A 66 17.63 -3.20 1.07
CA ILE A 66 18.31 -4.37 0.47
C ILE A 66 19.63 -3.89 -0.13
N GLY A 67 20.71 -4.03 0.62
CA GLY A 67 22.02 -3.51 0.23
C GLY A 67 22.18 -2.02 0.58
N ALA A 68 22.67 -1.21 -0.36
CA ALA A 68 22.78 0.23 -0.20
C ALA A 68 21.42 0.91 -0.40
N ASP A 69 21.06 1.84 0.49
CA ASP A 69 19.77 2.55 0.42
C ASP A 69 19.65 3.38 -0.87
N GLY A 70 18.79 2.95 -1.77
CA GLY A 70 18.52 3.58 -3.06
C GLY A 70 17.31 4.52 -3.05
N ARG A 71 16.65 4.72 -1.89
CA ARG A 71 15.50 5.61 -1.79
C ARG A 71 15.89 7.07 -1.99
N VAL A 72 15.05 7.81 -2.70
CA VAL A 72 15.22 9.25 -2.98
C VAL A 72 14.14 10.04 -2.26
N ARG A 73 14.55 11.11 -1.55
CA ARG A 73 13.61 12.03 -0.89
C ARG A 73 12.79 12.81 -1.93
N ILE A 74 11.50 12.92 -1.72
CA ILE A 74 10.58 13.75 -2.49
C ILE A 74 10.43 15.10 -1.78
N ILE A 75 10.96 16.17 -2.39
CA ILE A 75 10.90 17.52 -1.83
C ILE A 75 9.58 18.21 -2.22
N ASN A 76 9.20 18.13 -3.51
CA ASN A 76 7.96 18.73 -3.99
C ASN A 76 6.78 17.76 -3.78
N THR A 77 6.28 17.72 -2.56
CA THR A 77 5.17 16.84 -2.17
C THR A 77 3.81 17.35 -2.64
N THR A 78 3.72 18.60 -3.09
CA THR A 78 2.47 19.22 -3.59
C THR A 78 2.26 19.02 -5.10
N ALA A 79 3.26 18.52 -5.82
CA ALA A 79 3.08 18.14 -7.22
C ALA A 79 2.35 16.80 -7.36
N ALA A 80 1.58 16.61 -8.42
CA ALA A 80 1.07 15.28 -8.78
C ALA A 80 2.22 14.35 -9.21
N PRO A 81 2.21 13.06 -8.87
CA PRO A 81 1.20 12.36 -8.06
C PRO A 81 1.45 12.45 -6.54
N ASN A 82 2.52 13.12 -6.09
CA ASN A 82 3.00 13.13 -4.69
C ASN A 82 1.91 13.59 -3.71
N ARG A 83 1.13 14.60 -4.12
CA ARG A 83 0.07 15.20 -3.28
C ARG A 83 -1.06 14.24 -2.93
N SER A 84 -1.20 13.11 -3.64
CA SER A 84 -2.19 12.07 -3.36
C SER A 84 -1.62 10.93 -2.51
N ILE A 85 -0.31 10.94 -2.20
CA ILE A 85 0.33 10.01 -1.27
C ILE A 85 0.14 10.55 0.14
N VAL A 86 -0.31 9.71 1.05
CA VAL A 86 -0.66 10.12 2.41
C VAL A 86 0.25 9.49 3.45
N GLN A 87 0.61 10.25 4.49
CA GLN A 87 1.04 9.69 5.76
C GLN A 87 -0.20 9.42 6.61
N ILE A 88 -0.22 8.27 7.27
CA ILE A 88 -1.28 7.89 8.19
C ILE A 88 -0.67 7.77 9.58
N GLU A 89 -1.23 8.49 10.53
CA GLU A 89 -0.86 8.42 11.95
C GLU A 89 -2.00 7.75 12.71
N PHE A 90 -1.66 6.96 13.74
CA PHE A 90 -2.60 6.26 14.60
C PHE A 90 -2.33 6.57 16.06
N ASN A 91 -3.36 6.55 16.91
CA ASN A 91 -3.15 6.52 18.35
C ASN A 91 -2.39 5.23 18.71
N GLY A 92 -1.40 5.36 19.61
CA GLY A 92 -0.42 4.30 19.86
C GLY A 92 0.96 4.60 19.29
N GLY A 93 1.08 5.64 18.47
CA GLY A 93 2.38 6.19 18.04
C GLY A 93 3.01 5.43 16.87
N TYR A 94 2.25 4.77 16.02
CA TYR A 94 2.77 4.17 14.80
C TYR A 94 2.25 4.90 13.55
N ILE A 95 2.95 4.72 12.45
CA ILE A 95 2.66 5.35 11.16
C ILE A 95 2.57 4.30 10.05
N CYS A 96 1.76 4.63 9.06
CA CYS A 96 1.68 3.95 7.78
C CYS A 96 1.70 4.97 6.63
N SER A 97 1.71 4.46 5.43
CA SER A 97 1.52 5.19 4.19
C SER A 97 0.25 4.73 3.48
N GLY A 98 -0.21 5.50 2.52
CA GLY A 98 -1.33 5.15 1.66
C GLY A 98 -1.38 6.06 0.45
N ALA A 99 -2.44 5.89 -0.33
CA ALA A 99 -2.78 6.79 -1.43
C ALA A 99 -4.28 7.06 -1.49
N LEU A 100 -4.65 8.29 -1.76
CA LEU A 100 -6.03 8.62 -2.14
C LEU A 100 -6.38 7.92 -3.45
N ILE A 101 -7.54 7.29 -3.51
CA ILE A 101 -8.11 6.62 -4.69
C ILE A 101 -9.46 7.20 -5.11
N SER A 102 -10.00 8.12 -4.30
CA SER A 102 -11.15 8.99 -4.61
C SER A 102 -11.06 10.28 -3.80
N ASP A 103 -12.13 11.05 -3.77
CA ASP A 103 -12.23 12.28 -2.98
C ASP A 103 -12.15 12.04 -1.47
N ASP A 104 -12.64 10.92 -0.96
CA ASP A 104 -12.73 10.61 0.47
C ASP A 104 -12.15 9.22 0.84
N THR A 105 -11.44 8.54 -0.06
CA THR A 105 -11.02 7.15 0.16
C THR A 105 -9.52 6.98 0.02
N VAL A 106 -8.90 6.39 1.03
CA VAL A 106 -7.47 6.01 1.05
C VAL A 106 -7.34 4.50 0.95
N LEU A 107 -6.46 4.05 0.06
CA LEU A 107 -5.99 2.66 -0.03
C LEU A 107 -4.68 2.53 0.76
N THR A 108 -4.59 1.52 1.62
CA THR A 108 -3.45 1.21 2.49
C THR A 108 -3.32 -0.29 2.73
N ALA A 109 -2.46 -0.74 3.64
CA ALA A 109 -2.34 -2.14 4.04
C ALA A 109 -3.39 -2.55 5.09
N GLY A 110 -3.72 -3.83 5.13
CA GLY A 110 -4.64 -4.40 6.12
C GLY A 110 -4.11 -4.24 7.54
N HIS A 111 -2.81 -4.50 7.76
CA HIS A 111 -2.19 -4.33 9.08
C HIS A 111 -2.08 -2.87 9.54
N CYS A 112 -2.36 -1.89 8.68
CA CYS A 112 -2.50 -0.50 9.08
C CYS A 112 -3.88 -0.20 9.67
N VAL A 113 -4.90 -0.94 9.31
CA VAL A 113 -6.27 -0.71 9.79
C VAL A 113 -6.75 -1.73 10.81
N HIS A 114 -6.09 -2.90 10.90
CA HIS A 114 -6.44 -3.97 11.84
C HIS A 114 -5.21 -4.82 12.20
N GLU A 115 -5.06 -5.23 13.46
CA GLU A 115 -3.91 -6.01 13.93
C GLU A 115 -3.68 -7.32 13.15
N GLY A 116 -4.75 -7.98 12.71
CA GLY A 116 -4.72 -9.25 11.97
C GLY A 116 -4.47 -10.48 12.84
N GLY A 117 -4.97 -11.63 12.42
CA GLY A 117 -4.73 -12.92 13.07
C GLY A 117 -5.40 -13.10 14.44
N THR A 118 -6.27 -12.18 14.84
CA THR A 118 -6.94 -12.22 16.14
C THR A 118 -8.35 -12.79 16.09
N GLY A 119 -8.97 -12.83 14.91
CA GLY A 119 -10.35 -13.17 14.70
C GLY A 119 -11.35 -12.18 15.32
N SER A 120 -10.87 -11.05 15.84
CA SER A 120 -11.66 -10.09 16.60
C SER A 120 -11.84 -8.79 15.84
N THR A 121 -13.07 -8.35 15.65
CA THR A 121 -13.39 -7.04 15.08
C THR A 121 -13.12 -5.87 16.05
N ALA A 122 -12.69 -6.14 17.28
CA ALA A 122 -12.32 -5.10 18.25
C ALA A 122 -10.90 -4.53 18.01
N ASP A 123 -10.07 -5.23 17.22
CA ASP A 123 -8.65 -4.90 17.03
C ASP A 123 -8.41 -4.00 15.81
N TYR A 124 -9.41 -3.22 15.41
CA TYR A 124 -9.24 -2.15 14.43
C TYR A 124 -8.45 -0.98 15.01
N SER A 125 -7.64 -0.38 14.16
CA SER A 125 -6.88 0.83 14.48
C SER A 125 -7.81 1.99 14.82
N TRP A 126 -7.36 2.90 15.66
CA TRP A 126 -8.14 4.04 16.13
C TRP A 126 -7.31 5.32 16.17
N GLY A 127 -7.98 6.49 16.28
CA GLY A 127 -7.31 7.79 16.26
C GLY A 127 -6.58 8.06 14.95
N VAL A 128 -7.17 7.63 13.85
CA VAL A 128 -6.60 7.74 12.51
C VAL A 128 -6.55 9.19 12.07
N LYS A 129 -5.38 9.64 11.62
CA LYS A 129 -5.13 10.94 11.03
C LYS A 129 -4.41 10.76 9.70
N VAL A 130 -4.97 11.28 8.63
CA VAL A 130 -4.45 11.17 7.26
C VAL A 130 -3.97 12.54 6.79
N ALA A 131 -2.70 12.61 6.33
CA ALA A 131 -2.04 13.84 5.88
C ALA A 131 -1.52 13.67 4.44
N PRO A 132 -2.26 14.14 3.41
CA PRO A 132 -1.82 14.10 2.02
C PRO A 132 -0.67 15.06 1.74
N GLY A 133 0.33 14.59 0.97
CA GLY A 133 1.44 15.41 0.52
C GLY A 133 2.27 16.02 1.65
N ARG A 134 2.27 15.43 2.84
CA ARG A 134 3.03 15.92 4.00
C ARG A 134 4.50 16.11 3.66
N ASN A 135 5.12 17.17 4.21
CA ASN A 135 6.55 17.44 4.09
C ASN A 135 7.13 17.92 5.43
N GLY A 136 7.71 16.99 6.17
CA GLY A 136 8.18 17.24 7.53
C GLY A 136 7.02 17.57 8.47
N SER A 137 7.07 18.74 9.09
CA SER A 137 6.01 19.24 9.99
C SER A 137 4.84 19.93 9.25
N THR A 138 4.90 20.04 7.92
CA THR A 138 3.90 20.75 7.13
C THR A 138 2.90 19.78 6.53
N ASP A 139 1.61 20.02 6.78
CA ASP A 139 0.47 19.34 6.16
C ASP A 139 -0.16 20.31 5.14
N PRO A 140 0.32 20.34 3.87
CA PRO A 140 -0.01 21.42 2.92
C PRO A 140 -1.50 21.46 2.54
N TYR A 141 -2.22 20.38 2.76
CA TYR A 141 -3.65 20.26 2.49
C TYR A 141 -4.48 20.09 3.76
N GLY A 142 -3.85 20.13 4.94
CA GLY A 142 -4.49 19.78 6.20
C GLY A 142 -4.56 18.26 6.39
N THR A 143 -5.43 17.84 7.29
CA THR A 143 -5.58 16.43 7.68
C THR A 143 -7.05 16.05 7.84
N CYS A 144 -7.36 14.77 7.65
CA CYS A 144 -8.69 14.21 7.87
C CYS A 144 -8.62 13.04 8.83
N GLY A 145 -9.71 12.81 9.56
CA GLY A 145 -9.95 11.59 10.34
C GLY A 145 -10.58 10.49 9.48
N ALA A 146 -10.86 9.36 10.13
CA ALA A 146 -11.56 8.24 9.51
C ALA A 146 -13.01 8.17 9.99
N THR A 147 -13.90 7.75 9.09
CA THR A 147 -15.29 7.38 9.41
C THR A 147 -15.49 5.88 9.37
N GLN A 148 -14.70 5.16 8.54
CA GLN A 148 -14.80 3.72 8.38
C GLN A 148 -13.43 3.14 8.01
N LEU A 149 -13.14 1.96 8.54
CA LEU A 149 -11.99 1.14 8.20
C LEU A 149 -12.47 -0.18 7.60
N LEU A 150 -11.86 -0.62 6.51
CA LEU A 150 -12.21 -1.85 5.81
C LEU A 150 -10.96 -2.68 5.55
N THR A 151 -11.09 -4.00 5.67
CA THR A 151 -10.05 -4.97 5.32
C THR A 151 -10.67 -6.31 4.92
N ASP A 152 -9.89 -7.34 4.79
CA ASP A 152 -10.32 -8.70 4.42
C ASP A 152 -10.50 -9.58 5.67
N GLN A 153 -11.55 -10.36 5.74
CA GLN A 153 -11.78 -11.31 6.85
C GLN A 153 -10.61 -12.30 6.99
N ARG A 154 -9.98 -12.71 5.88
CA ARG A 154 -8.78 -13.57 5.90
C ARG A 154 -7.59 -12.91 6.61
N TRP A 155 -7.49 -11.58 6.54
CA TRP A 155 -6.51 -10.82 7.33
C TRP A 155 -6.88 -10.84 8.81
N ILE A 156 -8.14 -10.56 9.15
CA ILE A 156 -8.64 -10.54 10.54
C ILE A 156 -8.44 -11.90 11.21
N ASP A 157 -8.81 -12.99 10.55
CA ASP A 157 -8.82 -14.33 11.15
C ASP A 157 -7.42 -14.94 11.30
N SER A 158 -6.55 -14.74 10.31
CA SER A 158 -5.31 -15.54 10.21
C SER A 158 -4.07 -14.75 9.83
N ALA A 159 -4.14 -13.41 9.76
CA ALA A 159 -3.08 -12.57 9.21
C ALA A 159 -2.58 -13.06 7.84
N ASN A 160 -3.50 -13.49 6.97
CA ASN A 160 -3.17 -13.96 5.64
C ASN A 160 -2.55 -12.80 4.82
N THR A 161 -1.27 -12.90 4.56
CA THR A 161 -0.52 -11.81 3.90
C THR A 161 -0.97 -11.51 2.47
N ASN A 162 -1.65 -12.44 1.81
CA ASN A 162 -2.28 -12.21 0.51
C ASN A 162 -3.50 -11.29 0.60
N ALA A 163 -4.11 -11.22 1.78
CA ALA A 163 -5.28 -10.41 2.10
C ALA A 163 -4.93 -9.13 2.87
N ASP A 164 -3.64 -8.78 2.95
CA ASP A 164 -3.15 -7.60 3.67
C ASP A 164 -3.38 -6.32 2.81
N TRP A 165 -4.63 -5.92 2.69
CA TRP A 165 -5.09 -4.67 2.10
C TRP A 165 -6.08 -3.98 3.04
N GLY A 166 -6.08 -2.65 3.03
CA GLY A 166 -6.96 -1.84 3.85
C GLY A 166 -7.49 -0.62 3.10
N VAL A 167 -8.68 -0.17 3.52
CA VAL A 167 -9.30 1.05 3.03
C VAL A 167 -9.70 1.90 4.22
N ILE A 168 -9.47 3.20 4.11
CA ILE A 168 -9.91 4.21 5.08
C ILE A 168 -10.87 5.15 4.37
N LYS A 169 -12.14 5.23 4.85
CA LYS A 169 -13.07 6.29 4.45
C LYS A 169 -12.82 7.49 5.35
N LEU A 170 -12.64 8.64 4.73
CA LEU A 170 -12.31 9.88 5.42
C LEU A 170 -13.58 10.61 5.89
N ASP A 171 -13.44 11.49 6.86
CA ASP A 171 -14.48 12.43 7.32
C ASP A 171 -14.49 13.74 6.50
N CYS A 172 -13.73 13.79 5.42
CA CYS A 172 -13.58 14.94 4.53
C CYS A 172 -13.41 14.49 3.07
N THR A 173 -13.54 15.42 2.13
CA THR A 173 -13.33 15.19 0.69
C THR A 173 -12.04 15.84 0.18
N ILE A 174 -10.93 15.61 0.89
CA ILE A 174 -9.63 16.25 0.61
C ILE A 174 -9.10 15.91 -0.78
N GLY A 175 -9.49 14.75 -1.33
CA GLY A 175 -9.13 14.32 -2.67
C GLY A 175 -9.62 15.27 -3.77
N ASN A 176 -10.68 16.05 -3.54
CA ASN A 176 -11.12 17.08 -4.49
C ASN A 176 -10.04 18.16 -4.70
N THR A 177 -9.18 18.38 -3.71
CA THR A 177 -8.07 19.34 -3.80
C THR A 177 -6.77 18.68 -4.27
N THR A 178 -6.47 17.48 -3.77
CA THR A 178 -5.21 16.79 -4.07
C THR A 178 -5.26 15.98 -5.35
N GLY A 179 -6.45 15.61 -5.84
CA GLY A 179 -6.63 14.50 -6.77
C GLY A 179 -6.30 13.17 -6.10
N TRP A 180 -6.31 12.12 -6.88
CA TRP A 180 -6.07 10.75 -6.43
C TRP A 180 -5.33 9.94 -7.49
N LEU A 181 -4.85 8.75 -7.11
CA LEU A 181 -4.25 7.78 -8.03
C LEU A 181 -5.33 6.83 -8.57
N ASN A 182 -5.17 6.44 -9.83
CA ASN A 182 -5.92 5.32 -10.37
C ASN A 182 -5.36 3.99 -9.82
N TYR A 183 -6.14 2.93 -9.94
CA TYR A 183 -5.69 1.56 -9.68
C TYR A 183 -6.21 0.63 -10.77
N SER A 184 -5.52 -0.49 -10.98
CA SER A 184 -5.89 -1.46 -12.00
C SER A 184 -5.64 -2.88 -11.52
N GLY A 185 -6.66 -3.72 -11.60
CA GLY A 185 -6.56 -5.16 -11.40
C GLY A 185 -6.27 -5.86 -12.71
N THR A 186 -5.30 -6.79 -12.68
CA THR A 186 -4.97 -7.63 -13.83
C THR A 186 -4.62 -9.05 -13.41
N THR A 187 -4.92 -10.04 -14.24
CA THR A 187 -4.43 -11.42 -14.08
C THR A 187 -3.10 -11.64 -14.78
N ALA A 188 -2.68 -10.73 -15.67
CA ALA A 188 -1.41 -10.83 -16.37
C ALA A 188 -0.22 -10.67 -15.41
N SER A 189 0.91 -11.32 -15.70
CA SER A 189 2.14 -11.14 -14.93
C SER A 189 2.62 -9.70 -15.01
N LEU A 190 3.04 -9.16 -13.86
CA LEU A 190 3.70 -7.86 -13.75
C LEU A 190 5.23 -7.99 -13.70
N THR A 191 5.75 -9.22 -13.73
CA THR A 191 7.21 -9.51 -13.67
C THR A 191 7.94 -8.78 -14.79
N GLY A 192 9.02 -8.10 -14.44
CA GLY A 192 9.83 -7.28 -15.35
C GLY A 192 9.27 -5.87 -15.60
N THR A 193 8.05 -5.55 -15.16
CA THR A 193 7.50 -4.20 -15.32
C THR A 193 8.11 -3.23 -14.31
N SER A 194 8.32 -1.98 -14.72
CA SER A 194 8.80 -0.92 -13.84
C SER A 194 7.67 -0.42 -12.93
N ALA A 195 7.98 -0.28 -11.64
CA ALA A 195 7.08 0.27 -10.65
C ALA A 195 7.82 1.20 -9.68
N THR A 196 7.08 2.05 -8.99
CA THR A 196 7.57 2.97 -7.94
C THR A 196 6.83 2.68 -6.65
N VAL A 197 7.58 2.50 -5.55
CA VAL A 197 7.06 2.56 -4.18
C VAL A 197 7.30 3.96 -3.65
N ARG A 198 6.28 4.61 -3.07
CA ARG A 198 6.40 5.95 -2.49
C ARG A 198 5.58 6.08 -1.22
N GLY A 199 6.24 6.52 -0.13
CA GLY A 199 5.60 6.65 1.16
C GLY A 199 6.47 7.35 2.20
N TYR A 200 6.17 7.13 3.46
CA TYR A 200 6.74 7.82 4.62
C TYR A 200 7.47 6.82 5.54
N PRO A 201 8.76 6.56 5.28
CA PRO A 201 9.54 5.63 6.10
C PRO A 201 9.90 6.21 7.46
N GLY A 202 9.87 5.37 8.49
CA GLY A 202 10.15 5.77 9.88
C GLY A 202 11.64 5.89 10.23
N ASP A 203 12.55 5.39 9.38
CA ASP A 203 14.01 5.56 9.52
C ASP A 203 14.53 6.90 8.99
N LYS A 204 13.66 7.71 8.45
CA LYS A 204 13.95 9.05 7.93
C LYS A 204 13.34 10.11 8.83
N ALA A 205 13.71 11.38 8.61
CA ALA A 205 13.07 12.49 9.32
C ALA A 205 11.55 12.42 9.20
N PHE A 206 10.86 12.53 10.33
CA PHE A 206 9.40 12.37 10.41
C PHE A 206 8.66 13.23 9.38
N GLY A 207 7.65 12.65 8.78
CA GLY A 207 6.82 13.34 7.77
C GLY A 207 7.52 13.58 6.43
N THR A 208 8.70 13.00 6.18
CA THR A 208 9.37 13.15 4.87
C THR A 208 9.01 12.00 3.94
N MET A 209 8.64 12.37 2.72
CA MET A 209 8.25 11.41 1.68
C MET A 209 9.47 10.90 0.92
N TRP A 210 9.55 9.59 0.69
CA TRP A 210 10.64 8.93 -0.02
C TRP A 210 10.10 7.96 -1.05
N SER A 211 10.87 7.70 -2.10
CA SER A 211 10.50 6.75 -3.14
C SER A 211 11.70 6.01 -3.71
N MET A 212 11.43 4.83 -4.27
CA MET A 212 12.35 4.09 -5.11
C MET A 212 11.58 3.51 -6.29
N THR A 213 12.22 3.51 -7.47
CA THR A 213 11.70 2.89 -8.70
C THR A 213 12.57 1.70 -9.06
N GLY A 214 11.94 0.60 -9.45
CA GLY A 214 12.62 -0.62 -9.84
C GLY A 214 11.69 -1.56 -10.59
N ALA A 215 12.20 -2.74 -10.94
CA ALA A 215 11.39 -3.79 -11.57
C ALA A 215 10.65 -4.62 -10.52
N ILE A 216 9.46 -5.09 -10.87
CA ILE A 216 8.80 -6.20 -10.19
C ILE A 216 9.55 -7.48 -10.55
N GLU A 217 10.14 -8.17 -9.56
CA GLU A 217 10.95 -9.37 -9.78
C GLU A 217 10.10 -10.61 -10.07
N SER A 218 8.99 -10.74 -9.36
CA SER A 218 8.06 -11.85 -9.57
C SER A 218 6.63 -11.47 -9.20
N THR A 219 5.69 -12.20 -9.80
CA THR A 219 4.26 -12.00 -9.64
C THR A 219 3.60 -13.33 -9.27
N GLN A 220 2.85 -13.31 -8.19
CA GLN A 220 1.92 -14.37 -7.80
C GLN A 220 0.47 -13.89 -7.98
N THR A 221 -0.49 -14.75 -7.72
CA THR A 221 -1.92 -14.40 -7.87
C THR A 221 -2.28 -13.14 -7.06
N GLU A 222 -1.86 -13.06 -5.81
CA GLU A 222 -2.22 -11.99 -4.88
C GLU A 222 -1.01 -11.19 -4.36
N LYS A 223 0.23 -11.50 -4.81
CA LYS A 223 1.45 -10.83 -4.38
C LYS A 223 2.33 -10.42 -5.55
N VAL A 224 3.10 -9.36 -5.33
CA VAL A 224 4.25 -8.97 -6.15
C VAL A 224 5.48 -8.83 -5.27
N PHE A 225 6.66 -9.13 -5.82
CA PHE A 225 7.93 -9.06 -5.12
C PHE A 225 8.91 -8.16 -5.88
N TYR A 226 9.75 -7.43 -5.15
CA TYR A 226 10.69 -6.45 -5.71
C TYR A 226 11.86 -6.16 -4.75
N LYS A 227 12.93 -5.55 -5.29
CA LYS A 227 14.10 -5.09 -4.52
C LYS A 227 14.09 -3.59 -4.24
N MET A 228 12.99 -2.91 -4.52
CA MET A 228 12.86 -1.50 -4.13
C MET A 228 12.92 -1.40 -2.61
N ASP A 229 13.83 -0.57 -2.10
CA ASP A 229 14.02 -0.39 -0.66
C ASP A 229 12.80 0.24 -0.01
N THR A 230 12.48 -0.28 1.15
CA THR A 230 11.41 0.22 2.02
C THR A 230 11.85 0.17 3.48
N TYR A 231 11.06 0.78 4.35
CA TYR A 231 11.24 0.69 5.80
C TYR A 231 9.89 0.81 6.49
N GLY A 232 9.79 0.37 7.75
CA GLY A 232 8.59 0.52 8.57
C GLY A 232 8.03 1.94 8.49
N GLY A 233 6.71 2.07 8.36
CA GLY A 233 6.02 3.32 8.01
C GLY A 233 5.67 3.44 6.52
N GLN A 234 6.39 2.75 5.62
CA GLN A 234 5.98 2.64 4.21
C GLN A 234 4.92 1.55 3.97
N SER A 235 4.51 0.80 4.99
CA SER A 235 3.33 -0.08 4.98
C SER A 235 2.12 0.64 4.41
N GLY A 236 1.44 0.05 3.43
CA GLY A 236 0.33 0.66 2.73
C GLY A 236 0.72 1.61 1.58
N ALA A 237 2.01 1.89 1.39
CA ALA A 237 2.47 2.73 0.29
C ALA A 237 2.03 2.14 -1.07
N PRO A 238 1.54 2.96 -2.02
CA PRO A 238 1.21 2.48 -3.35
C PRO A 238 2.45 2.01 -4.09
N VAL A 239 2.32 0.87 -4.75
CA VAL A 239 3.22 0.37 -5.79
C VAL A 239 2.55 0.67 -7.12
N TYR A 240 3.05 1.63 -7.88
CA TYR A 240 2.38 2.12 -9.07
C TYR A 240 3.31 2.20 -10.29
N ASN A 241 2.74 2.09 -11.47
CA ASN A 241 3.45 2.11 -12.74
C ASN A 241 3.73 3.55 -13.24
N SER A 242 4.38 3.69 -14.38
CA SER A 242 4.72 4.98 -15.01
C SER A 242 3.51 5.85 -15.39
N SER A 243 2.31 5.25 -15.45
CA SER A 243 1.05 5.98 -15.69
C SER A 243 0.36 6.40 -14.37
N ASN A 244 1.06 6.34 -13.23
CA ASN A 244 0.53 6.61 -11.89
C ASN A 244 -0.68 5.73 -11.52
N THR A 245 -0.71 4.50 -12.01
CA THR A 245 -1.75 3.51 -11.71
C THR A 245 -1.23 2.51 -10.70
N ILE A 246 -1.91 2.39 -9.55
CA ILE A 246 -1.57 1.45 -8.48
C ILE A 246 -1.82 0.03 -8.98
N VAL A 247 -0.82 -0.83 -8.84
CA VAL A 247 -0.86 -2.25 -9.20
C VAL A 247 -0.70 -3.16 -7.98
N ALA A 248 -0.19 -2.62 -6.87
CA ALA A 248 -0.08 -3.30 -5.59
C ALA A 248 0.03 -2.29 -4.44
N ILE A 249 -0.09 -2.80 -3.21
CA ILE A 249 0.09 -2.06 -1.95
C ILE A 249 1.30 -2.67 -1.25
N HIS A 250 2.31 -1.88 -0.87
CA HIS A 250 3.45 -2.38 -0.11
C HIS A 250 3.03 -2.87 1.27
N THR A 251 3.41 -4.09 1.63
CA THR A 251 2.97 -4.72 2.88
C THR A 251 4.09 -5.34 3.71
N ASN A 252 5.08 -5.96 3.08
CA ASN A 252 6.06 -6.74 3.83
C ASN A 252 7.49 -6.50 3.35
N GLY A 253 8.40 -6.45 4.29
CA GLY A 253 9.83 -6.51 4.06
C GLY A 253 10.38 -7.94 4.12
N GLY A 254 11.63 -8.12 3.70
CA GLY A 254 12.34 -9.40 3.72
C GLY A 254 13.57 -9.40 2.82
N SER A 255 14.03 -10.58 2.42
CA SER A 255 15.06 -10.72 1.40
C SER A 255 14.65 -10.19 0.03
N SER A 256 13.35 -10.13 -0.22
CA SER A 256 12.66 -9.31 -1.23
C SER A 256 11.49 -8.64 -0.53
N ASN A 257 11.28 -7.36 -0.81
CA ASN A 257 10.09 -6.65 -0.39
C ASN A 257 8.89 -7.14 -1.20
N SER A 258 7.68 -7.04 -0.63
CA SER A 258 6.48 -7.50 -1.32
C SER A 258 5.28 -6.61 -1.06
N GLY A 259 4.32 -6.70 -1.96
CA GLY A 259 3.05 -5.99 -1.86
C GLY A 259 1.86 -6.88 -2.19
N THR A 260 0.72 -6.58 -1.58
CA THR A 260 -0.56 -7.18 -1.93
C THR A 260 -0.99 -6.62 -3.29
N ARG A 261 -1.14 -7.50 -4.26
CA ARG A 261 -1.45 -7.17 -5.65
C ARG A 261 -2.90 -6.73 -5.79
N ILE A 262 -3.15 -5.70 -6.60
CA ILE A 262 -4.51 -5.35 -7.01
C ILE A 262 -4.98 -6.39 -8.04
N THR A 263 -5.77 -7.36 -7.59
CA THR A 263 -6.45 -8.33 -8.45
C THR A 263 -7.70 -7.70 -9.09
N PRO A 264 -8.28 -8.27 -10.16
CA PRO A 264 -9.55 -7.79 -10.71
C PRO A 264 -10.67 -7.78 -9.66
N THR A 265 -10.73 -8.79 -8.79
CA THR A 265 -11.73 -8.86 -7.70
C THR A 265 -11.54 -7.71 -6.71
N LEU A 266 -10.31 -7.45 -6.26
CA LEU A 266 -10.03 -6.34 -5.36
C LEU A 266 -10.32 -4.99 -6.05
N ALA A 267 -9.95 -4.82 -7.32
CA ALA A 267 -10.24 -3.58 -8.07
C ALA A 267 -11.75 -3.30 -8.18
N ASN A 268 -12.55 -4.33 -8.44
CA ASN A 268 -14.01 -4.20 -8.47
C ASN A 268 -14.57 -3.82 -7.10
N TYR A 269 -14.08 -4.43 -6.03
CA TYR A 269 -14.47 -4.07 -4.67
C TYR A 269 -14.10 -2.61 -4.33
N LEU A 270 -12.85 -2.20 -4.60
CA LEU A 270 -12.42 -0.82 -4.38
C LEU A 270 -13.30 0.19 -5.14
N THR A 271 -13.77 -0.19 -6.33
CA THR A 271 -14.70 0.65 -7.12
C THR A 271 -16.08 0.77 -6.46
N SER A 272 -16.52 -0.23 -5.72
CA SER A 272 -17.82 -0.21 -5.04
C SER A 272 -17.82 0.57 -3.72
N VAL A 273 -16.65 0.83 -3.14
CA VAL A 273 -16.53 1.49 -1.82
C VAL A 273 -15.90 2.89 -1.87
N LYS A 274 -15.40 3.33 -3.04
CA LYS A 274 -14.82 4.67 -3.21
C LYS A 274 -15.86 5.76 -3.43
#